data_a78a43294ac55aefedfb62d7b59b829b
#
_entry.id   a78a43294ac55aefedfb62d7b59b829b
#
_cell.length_a   1.000
_cell.length_b   1.000
_cell.length_c   1.000
_cell.angle_alpha   90.00
_cell.angle_beta   90.00
_cell.angle_gamma   90.00
#
_symmetry.space_group_name_H-M   'P 1'
#
loop_
_entity.id
_entity.type
_entity.pdbx_description
1 polymer ?
#
loop_
_entity_poly.entity_id
_entity_poly.type
_entity_poly.pdbx_seq_one_letter_code
_entity_poly.pdbx_strand_id
1 'polypeptide(L)'
;MSLNKQIDWVSWSFISQTVKQQELSLVVWGKSEDWLPKVLRKHTPKLIIDSNKSLDGKEYEGIPIVSPDKVKNSDWGEYYVVICTSAYSIISEELKNYGLLENKNFSILPDLKDIQLIENVAAFKCEFLATSSDHDDLFSQRGSNLGGGIYHCTLDSNGLVFDKKISGQYREIKSYKDKFYAIDGFANKLTIFDKNYNILKDVDIRHSNCCGIEIIDDYIYIANSSRDSIIVLDSNLNQVNESFISPLASEKGSSKHHINDLSSINNQLIVTMFSYSGFWRNGVFDGHLVSLNSELKIDKILYSDLSQPHTPRVFDGEVSFADSFSGGLVHGTKGTILQVDGFVRGIEKIG
;
A
#
# COMPACT_ATOMS: atom_id res chain seq x y z
N MET A 1 -7.57 -20.24 17.01
CA MET A 1 -7.02 -19.12 16.24
C MET A 1 -8.02 -17.99 16.35
N SER A 2 -7.74 -16.94 17.15
CA SER A 2 -8.62 -15.78 17.26
C SER A 2 -8.46 -14.97 15.97
N LEU A 3 -9.54 -14.81 15.25
CA LEU A 3 -9.66 -13.84 14.16
C LEU A 3 -9.18 -12.47 14.71
N ASN A 4 -8.13 -11.92 14.13
CA ASN A 4 -7.68 -10.56 14.40
C ASN A 4 -8.86 -9.62 14.12
N LYS A 5 -9.54 -9.21 15.17
CA LYS A 5 -10.62 -8.24 15.09
C LYS A 5 -9.97 -6.93 14.62
N GLN A 6 -10.33 -6.48 13.45
CA GLN A 6 -9.81 -5.23 12.89
C GLN A 6 -10.07 -4.10 13.88
N ILE A 7 -9.02 -3.47 14.39
CA ILE A 7 -9.12 -2.32 15.30
C ILE A 7 -9.43 -1.10 14.45
N ASP A 8 -10.51 -0.42 14.81
CA ASP A 8 -10.90 0.82 14.15
C ASP A 8 -10.21 2.00 14.86
N TRP A 9 -9.02 2.36 14.35
CA TRP A 9 -8.17 3.39 14.93
C TRP A 9 -8.74 4.79 14.73
N VAL A 10 -8.84 5.54 15.82
CA VAL A 10 -9.24 6.95 15.80
C VAL A 10 -8.02 7.87 15.91
N SER A 11 -8.18 9.13 15.50
CA SER A 11 -7.14 10.15 15.65
C SER A 11 -7.28 10.91 16.97
N TRP A 12 -6.19 11.58 17.39
CA TRP A 12 -6.26 12.53 18.50
C TRP A 12 -7.29 13.65 18.29
N SER A 13 -7.44 14.09 17.03
CA SER A 13 -8.45 15.10 16.67
C SER A 13 -9.86 14.61 16.93
N PHE A 14 -10.14 13.34 16.59
CA PHE A 14 -11.44 12.72 16.88
C PHE A 14 -11.71 12.66 18.38
N ILE A 15 -10.74 12.17 19.19
CA ILE A 15 -10.88 12.10 20.65
C ILE A 15 -11.16 13.47 21.23
N SER A 16 -10.35 14.48 20.84
CA SER A 16 -10.50 15.85 21.33
C SER A 16 -11.85 16.47 20.99
N GLN A 17 -12.35 16.23 19.78
CA GLN A 17 -13.67 16.71 19.35
C GLN A 17 -14.79 16.02 20.11
N THR A 18 -14.72 14.70 20.28
CA THR A 18 -15.73 13.94 21.01
C THR A 18 -15.83 14.39 22.46
N VAL A 19 -14.70 14.47 23.15
CA VAL A 19 -14.64 14.94 24.55
C VAL A 19 -15.24 16.34 24.68
N LYS A 20 -14.88 17.25 23.79
CA LYS A 20 -15.37 18.64 23.81
C LYS A 20 -16.85 18.76 23.47
N GLN A 21 -17.31 18.11 22.40
CA GLN A 21 -18.69 18.24 21.92
C GLN A 21 -19.72 17.61 22.85
N GLN A 22 -19.32 16.55 23.57
CA GLN A 22 -20.17 15.84 24.48
C GLN A 22 -19.95 16.22 25.97
N GLU A 23 -19.07 17.21 26.21
CA GLU A 23 -18.71 17.71 27.55
C GLU A 23 -18.23 16.60 28.51
N LEU A 24 -17.51 15.59 27.94
CA LEU A 24 -17.05 14.44 28.70
C LEU A 24 -15.74 14.73 29.43
N SER A 25 -15.52 14.04 30.56
CA SER A 25 -14.21 14.01 31.22
C SER A 25 -13.38 12.88 30.66
N LEU A 26 -12.10 13.16 30.31
CA LEU A 26 -11.17 12.13 29.85
C LEU A 26 -10.71 11.25 31.04
N VAL A 27 -10.71 9.96 30.84
CA VAL A 27 -10.14 8.95 31.73
C VAL A 27 -9.09 8.15 30.95
N VAL A 28 -7.97 7.85 31.59
CA VAL A 28 -6.93 7.00 31.00
C VAL A 28 -6.94 5.64 31.68
N TRP A 29 -6.89 4.56 30.91
CA TRP A 29 -6.72 3.21 31.41
C TRP A 29 -5.35 2.66 31.02
N GLY A 30 -4.48 2.50 32.03
CA GLY A 30 -3.09 2.07 31.94
C GLY A 30 -2.12 3.20 32.24
N LYS A 31 -1.34 3.05 33.31
CA LYS A 31 -0.22 3.94 33.65
C LYS A 31 1.04 3.44 32.96
N SER A 32 1.21 3.80 31.69
CA SER A 32 2.42 3.49 30.93
C SER A 32 3.42 4.65 31.03
N GLU A 33 4.69 4.33 31.31
CA GLU A 33 5.76 5.34 31.35
C GLU A 33 6.03 5.94 29.97
N ASP A 34 5.81 5.16 28.89
CA ASP A 34 6.10 5.60 27.53
C ASP A 34 4.95 6.38 26.88
N TRP A 35 3.72 6.01 27.20
CA TRP A 35 2.54 6.53 26.48
C TRP A 35 1.69 7.51 27.25
N LEU A 36 1.61 7.39 28.59
CA LEU A 36 0.87 8.35 29.41
C LEU A 36 1.35 9.80 29.21
N PRO A 37 2.67 10.09 29.11
CA PRO A 37 3.15 11.43 28.80
C PRO A 37 2.66 11.99 27.45
N LYS A 38 2.35 11.12 26.48
CA LYS A 38 1.78 11.55 25.19
C LYS A 38 0.34 12.01 25.32
N VAL A 39 -0.44 11.35 26.20
CA VAL A 39 -1.79 11.79 26.55
C VAL A 39 -1.73 13.15 27.25
N LEU A 40 -0.86 13.28 28.26
CA LEU A 40 -0.76 14.48 29.10
C LEU A 40 -0.36 15.74 28.33
N ARG A 41 0.38 15.59 27.24
CA ARG A 41 0.70 16.72 26.34
C ARG A 41 -0.52 17.27 25.60
N LYS A 42 -1.60 16.51 25.53
CA LYS A 42 -2.82 16.88 24.76
C LYS A 42 -4.04 17.11 25.63
N HIS A 43 -4.14 16.37 26.72
CA HIS A 43 -5.30 16.39 27.62
C HIS A 43 -4.87 16.20 29.07
N THR A 44 -5.63 16.74 29.99
CA THR A 44 -5.53 16.45 31.42
C THR A 44 -6.63 15.46 31.80
N PRO A 45 -6.32 14.17 32.03
CA PRO A 45 -7.33 13.20 32.45
C PRO A 45 -7.85 13.53 33.86
N LYS A 46 -9.10 13.16 34.11
CA LYS A 46 -9.71 13.28 35.45
C LYS A 46 -9.15 12.25 36.43
N LEU A 47 -8.85 11.05 35.92
CA LEU A 47 -8.22 9.96 36.66
C LEU A 47 -7.50 8.97 35.74
N ILE A 48 -6.62 8.18 36.33
CA ILE A 48 -5.95 7.06 35.69
C ILE A 48 -6.44 5.77 36.34
N ILE A 49 -6.83 4.79 35.54
CA ILE A 49 -7.17 3.44 35.99
C ILE A 49 -5.97 2.53 35.75
N ASP A 50 -5.55 1.79 36.74
CA ASP A 50 -4.46 0.82 36.59
C ASP A 50 -4.69 -0.43 37.44
N SER A 51 -4.41 -1.60 36.85
CA SER A 51 -4.56 -2.90 37.53
C SER A 51 -3.45 -3.21 38.54
N ASN A 52 -2.34 -2.45 38.52
CA ASN A 52 -1.28 -2.56 39.50
C ASN A 52 -1.74 -2.02 40.86
N LYS A 53 -2.11 -2.92 41.76
CA LYS A 53 -2.62 -2.58 43.10
C LYS A 53 -1.66 -1.71 43.92
N SER A 54 -0.36 -1.72 43.62
CA SER A 54 0.60 -0.87 44.32
C SER A 54 0.48 0.63 43.98
N LEU A 55 -0.22 0.94 42.90
CA LEU A 55 -0.48 2.31 42.42
C LEU A 55 -1.82 2.87 42.92
N ASP A 56 -2.70 2.01 43.43
CA ASP A 56 -4.04 2.43 43.86
C ASP A 56 -3.95 3.45 45.00
N GLY A 57 -4.64 4.58 44.84
CA GLY A 57 -4.63 5.70 45.78
C GLY A 57 -3.39 6.60 45.69
N LYS A 58 -2.47 6.34 44.75
CA LYS A 58 -1.36 7.27 44.41
C LYS A 58 -1.79 8.27 43.34
N GLU A 59 -0.89 9.18 43.03
CA GLU A 59 -1.07 10.18 41.99
C GLU A 59 0.09 10.13 41.00
N TYR A 60 -0.18 10.52 39.76
CA TYR A 60 0.80 10.78 38.73
C TYR A 60 0.59 12.20 38.18
N GLU A 61 1.56 13.09 38.40
CA GLU A 61 1.45 14.51 38.05
C GLU A 61 0.15 15.19 38.58
N GLY A 62 -0.26 14.84 39.82
CA GLY A 62 -1.47 15.37 40.46
C GLY A 62 -2.78 14.70 40.00
N ILE A 63 -2.70 13.68 39.14
CA ILE A 63 -3.87 12.94 38.64
C ILE A 63 -4.00 11.65 39.47
N PRO A 64 -5.18 11.41 40.12
CA PRO A 64 -5.36 10.22 40.94
C PRO A 64 -5.33 8.93 40.16
N ILE A 65 -4.69 7.89 40.71
CA ILE A 65 -4.67 6.53 40.16
C ILE A 65 -5.60 5.67 41.01
N VAL A 66 -6.49 4.94 40.33
CA VAL A 66 -7.46 4.05 40.99
C VAL A 66 -7.43 2.65 40.37
N SER A 67 -7.71 1.64 41.18
CA SER A 67 -7.89 0.27 40.67
C SER A 67 -9.19 0.11 39.87
N PRO A 68 -9.24 -0.83 38.88
CA PRO A 68 -10.46 -1.12 38.11
C PRO A 68 -11.67 -1.45 39.02
N ASP A 69 -11.45 -2.16 40.13
CA ASP A 69 -12.51 -2.53 41.07
C ASP A 69 -13.27 -1.33 41.64
N LYS A 70 -12.62 -0.17 41.74
CA LYS A 70 -13.24 1.05 42.27
C LYS A 70 -14.16 1.76 41.26
N VAL A 71 -13.99 1.49 39.98
CA VAL A 71 -14.69 2.19 38.90
C VAL A 71 -15.68 1.31 38.13
N LYS A 72 -15.70 0.00 38.37
CA LYS A 72 -16.59 -0.93 37.65
C LYS A 72 -18.05 -0.60 37.71
N ASN A 73 -18.50 0.05 38.79
CA ASN A 73 -19.90 0.45 39.01
C ASN A 73 -20.11 1.97 38.81
N SER A 74 -19.16 2.68 38.22
CA SER A 74 -19.27 4.11 37.94
C SER A 74 -20.30 4.38 36.84
N ASP A 75 -20.90 5.56 36.88
CA ASP A 75 -21.65 6.07 35.74
C ASP A 75 -20.66 6.50 34.66
N TRP A 76 -20.53 5.68 33.60
CA TRP A 76 -19.63 5.93 32.51
C TRP A 76 -20.14 6.96 31.49
N GLY A 77 -21.38 7.44 31.64
CA GLY A 77 -21.97 8.40 30.69
C GLY A 77 -21.25 9.75 30.63
N GLU A 78 -20.52 10.11 31.70
CA GLU A 78 -19.78 11.38 31.78
C GLU A 78 -18.30 11.25 31.35
N TYR A 79 -17.86 10.07 30.88
CA TYR A 79 -16.47 9.80 30.63
C TYR A 79 -16.21 9.32 29.21
N TYR A 80 -15.04 9.72 28.71
CA TYR A 80 -14.41 9.10 27.55
C TYR A 80 -13.13 8.42 28.00
N VAL A 81 -12.99 7.11 27.75
CA VAL A 81 -11.84 6.33 28.19
C VAL A 81 -10.83 6.18 27.06
N VAL A 82 -9.57 6.51 27.31
CA VAL A 82 -8.45 6.21 26.40
C VAL A 82 -7.60 5.08 26.99
N ILE A 83 -7.53 3.96 26.29
CA ILE A 83 -6.71 2.82 26.70
C ILE A 83 -5.25 3.10 26.35
N CYS A 84 -4.39 3.20 27.36
CA CYS A 84 -2.99 3.63 27.27
C CYS A 84 -2.02 2.51 27.67
N THR A 85 -2.23 1.31 27.15
CA THR A 85 -1.39 0.12 27.42
C THR A 85 -1.48 -0.88 26.28
N SER A 86 -0.44 -1.71 26.13
CA SER A 86 -0.42 -2.84 25.16
C SER A 86 -1.46 -3.92 25.45
N ALA A 87 -2.00 -3.97 26.68
CA ALA A 87 -3.09 -4.87 27.04
C ALA A 87 -4.49 -4.39 26.56
N TYR A 88 -4.54 -3.56 25.52
CA TYR A 88 -5.75 -2.89 25.04
C TYR A 88 -6.88 -3.84 24.66
N SER A 89 -6.58 -5.02 24.12
CA SER A 89 -7.61 -5.99 23.73
C SER A 89 -8.40 -6.50 24.95
N ILE A 90 -7.72 -6.78 26.07
CA ILE A 90 -8.34 -7.24 27.32
C ILE A 90 -9.20 -6.14 27.90
N ILE A 91 -8.67 -4.93 27.95
CA ILE A 91 -9.36 -3.76 28.52
C ILE A 91 -10.56 -3.35 27.66
N SER A 92 -10.44 -3.44 26.33
CA SER A 92 -11.58 -3.18 25.42
C SER A 92 -12.74 -4.13 25.67
N GLU A 93 -12.49 -5.41 25.89
CA GLU A 93 -13.55 -6.36 26.23
C GLU A 93 -14.13 -6.07 27.62
N GLU A 94 -13.32 -5.68 28.60
CA GLU A 94 -13.83 -5.26 29.91
C GLU A 94 -14.73 -4.04 29.83
N LEU A 95 -14.33 -3.00 29.07
CA LEU A 95 -15.15 -1.80 28.85
C LEU A 95 -16.46 -2.13 28.12
N LYS A 96 -16.45 -3.04 27.15
CA LYS A 96 -17.66 -3.53 26.49
C LYS A 96 -18.59 -4.26 27.46
N ASN A 97 -18.05 -5.01 28.41
CA ASN A 97 -18.82 -5.66 29.46
C ASN A 97 -19.47 -4.62 30.43
N TYR A 98 -18.89 -3.43 30.54
CA TYR A 98 -19.52 -2.30 31.26
C TYR A 98 -20.55 -1.55 30.41
N GLY A 99 -20.82 -2.01 29.16
CA GLY A 99 -21.80 -1.41 28.26
C GLY A 99 -21.26 -0.26 27.41
N LEU A 100 -19.93 0.00 27.42
CA LEU A 100 -19.33 1.05 26.61
C LEU A 100 -19.13 0.58 25.17
N LEU A 101 -19.25 1.52 24.24
CA LEU A 101 -19.07 1.28 22.81
C LEU A 101 -17.73 1.88 22.34
N GLU A 102 -16.96 1.07 21.64
CA GLU A 102 -15.70 1.48 21.05
C GLU A 102 -15.91 2.63 20.05
N ASN A 103 -15.02 3.61 20.08
CA ASN A 103 -15.07 4.86 19.30
C ASN A 103 -16.28 5.77 19.59
N LYS A 104 -17.07 5.43 20.60
CA LYS A 104 -18.14 6.29 21.11
C LYS A 104 -17.88 6.72 22.56
N ASN A 105 -17.56 5.77 23.42
CA ASN A 105 -17.31 6.00 24.86
C ASN A 105 -15.85 5.73 25.24
N PHE A 106 -15.15 4.93 24.44
CA PHE A 106 -13.72 4.67 24.63
C PHE A 106 -13.01 4.44 23.29
N SER A 107 -11.71 4.62 23.29
CA SER A 107 -10.83 4.26 22.18
C SER A 107 -9.46 3.79 22.69
N ILE A 108 -8.74 3.12 21.81
CA ILE A 108 -7.33 2.81 22.02
C ILE A 108 -6.52 4.07 21.71
N LEU A 109 -5.47 4.32 22.50
CA LEU A 109 -4.54 5.42 22.26
C LEU A 109 -4.02 5.39 20.81
N PRO A 110 -4.17 6.48 20.04
CA PRO A 110 -3.74 6.51 18.63
C PRO A 110 -2.27 6.10 18.40
N ASP A 111 -1.40 6.47 19.33
CA ASP A 111 0.04 6.16 19.28
C ASP A 111 0.35 4.65 19.41
N LEU A 112 -0.59 3.82 19.87
CA LEU A 112 -0.41 2.36 19.94
C LEU A 112 -0.58 1.67 18.58
N LYS A 113 -1.12 2.35 17.59
CA LYS A 113 -1.26 1.82 16.23
C LYS A 113 0.08 1.40 15.64
N ASP A 114 1.10 2.23 15.84
CA ASP A 114 2.44 1.98 15.30
C ASP A 114 3.07 0.73 15.92
N ILE A 115 2.82 0.50 17.22
CA ILE A 115 3.33 -0.68 17.93
C ILE A 115 2.63 -1.94 17.45
N GLN A 116 1.31 -1.90 17.30
CA GLN A 116 0.57 -3.04 16.74
C GLN A 116 1.05 -3.36 15.33
N LEU A 117 1.30 -2.34 14.52
CA LEU A 117 1.84 -2.52 13.18
C LEU A 117 3.22 -3.20 13.22
N ILE A 118 4.10 -2.78 14.12
CA ILE A 118 5.43 -3.38 14.33
C ILE A 118 5.29 -4.83 14.80
N GLU A 119 4.42 -5.12 15.77
CA GLU A 119 4.19 -6.47 16.28
C GLU A 119 3.61 -7.39 15.17
N ASN A 120 2.67 -6.90 14.38
CA ASN A 120 2.13 -7.63 13.24
C ASN A 120 3.20 -7.89 12.18
N VAL A 121 4.04 -6.91 11.87
CA VAL A 121 5.17 -7.07 10.94
C VAL A 121 6.21 -8.02 11.52
N ALA A 122 6.51 -7.96 12.81
CA ALA A 122 7.45 -8.86 13.46
C ALA A 122 6.98 -10.34 13.47
N ALA A 123 5.67 -10.56 13.53
CA ALA A 123 5.08 -11.90 13.41
C ALA A 123 4.89 -12.36 11.96
N PHE A 124 5.00 -11.43 11.01
CA PHE A 124 4.78 -11.67 9.60
C PHE A 124 6.04 -12.23 8.94
N LYS A 125 5.87 -13.31 8.19
CA LYS A 125 6.90 -13.85 7.32
C LYS A 125 6.31 -14.05 5.94
N CYS A 126 6.93 -13.44 4.93
CA CYS A 126 6.54 -13.66 3.55
C CYS A 126 7.74 -13.75 2.61
N GLU A 127 7.52 -14.41 1.50
CA GLU A 127 8.44 -14.47 0.37
C GLU A 127 7.73 -13.91 -0.86
N PHE A 128 8.43 -13.09 -1.62
CA PHE A 128 7.88 -12.48 -2.82
C PHE A 128 8.97 -12.22 -3.87
N LEU A 129 8.57 -11.98 -5.11
CA LEU A 129 9.47 -11.54 -6.16
C LEU A 129 9.36 -10.02 -6.32
N ALA A 130 10.52 -9.38 -6.48
CA ALA A 130 10.62 -7.98 -6.83
C ALA A 130 11.47 -7.80 -8.08
N THR A 131 11.13 -6.79 -8.87
CA THR A 131 11.91 -6.38 -10.05
C THR A 131 12.61 -5.06 -9.78
N SER A 132 13.79 -4.87 -10.35
CA SER A 132 14.52 -3.60 -10.39
C SER A 132 14.98 -3.30 -11.79
N SER A 133 14.75 -2.06 -12.23
CA SER A 133 15.18 -1.55 -13.54
C SER A 133 16.41 -0.65 -13.46
N ASP A 134 17.06 -0.58 -12.29
CA ASP A 134 18.24 0.26 -12.11
C ASP A 134 19.47 -0.36 -12.75
N HIS A 135 20.40 0.48 -13.18
CA HIS A 135 21.73 0.06 -13.63
C HIS A 135 22.61 -0.28 -12.41
N ASP A 136 23.39 -1.36 -12.52
CA ASP A 136 24.35 -1.73 -11.49
C ASP A 136 25.34 -0.59 -11.20
N ASP A 137 25.78 0.15 -12.23
CA ASP A 137 26.69 1.29 -12.09
C ASP A 137 26.12 2.43 -11.24
N LEU A 138 24.81 2.70 -11.33
CA LEU A 138 24.16 3.72 -10.50
C LEU A 138 24.10 3.31 -9.04
N PHE A 139 23.91 2.03 -8.76
CA PHE A 139 23.91 1.51 -7.40
C PHE A 139 25.31 1.46 -6.78
N SER A 140 26.33 1.11 -7.56
CA SER A 140 27.72 1.16 -7.10
C SER A 140 28.14 2.57 -6.69
N GLN A 141 27.71 3.59 -7.44
CA GLN A 141 27.92 5.00 -7.11
C GLN A 141 27.19 5.44 -5.83
N ARG A 142 26.07 4.81 -5.50
CA ARG A 142 25.29 5.07 -4.27
C ARG A 142 25.72 4.20 -3.08
N GLY A 143 26.78 3.42 -3.23
CA GLY A 143 27.28 2.49 -2.19
C GLY A 143 26.40 1.25 -2.02
N SER A 144 25.54 0.92 -2.99
CA SER A 144 24.76 -0.31 -3.03
C SER A 144 25.30 -1.25 -4.10
N ASN A 145 25.30 -2.55 -3.86
CA ASN A 145 25.66 -3.60 -4.81
C ASN A 145 24.43 -4.35 -5.36
N LEU A 146 23.22 -3.81 -5.17
CA LEU A 146 22.01 -4.41 -5.68
C LEU A 146 21.95 -4.25 -7.21
N GLY A 147 21.44 -3.17 -7.76
CA GLY A 147 21.30 -2.95 -9.20
C GLY A 147 20.08 -3.61 -9.80
N GLY A 148 20.03 -3.68 -11.12
CA GLY A 148 18.91 -4.24 -11.86
C GLY A 148 18.80 -5.76 -11.77
N GLY A 149 17.57 -6.28 -11.77
CA GLY A 149 17.35 -7.72 -11.72
C GLY A 149 15.96 -8.15 -11.28
N ILE A 150 15.82 -9.46 -11.17
CA ILE A 150 14.71 -10.12 -10.47
C ILE A 150 15.25 -10.66 -9.15
N TYR A 151 14.61 -10.31 -8.07
CA TYR A 151 15.00 -10.65 -6.72
C TYR A 151 13.98 -11.57 -6.06
N HIS A 152 14.46 -12.60 -5.39
CA HIS A 152 13.70 -13.28 -4.36
C HIS A 152 13.87 -12.52 -3.04
N CYS A 153 12.77 -12.10 -2.46
CA CYS A 153 12.76 -11.30 -1.26
C CYS A 153 12.13 -12.09 -0.13
N THR A 154 12.74 -12.04 1.05
CA THR A 154 12.19 -12.59 2.29
C THR A 154 12.05 -11.45 3.29
N LEU A 155 10.85 -11.24 3.78
CA LEU A 155 10.54 -10.30 4.87
C LEU A 155 10.14 -11.09 6.11
N ASP A 156 10.85 -10.88 7.21
CA ASP A 156 10.53 -11.44 8.52
C ASP A 156 10.90 -10.46 9.65
N SER A 157 10.86 -10.92 10.90
CA SER A 157 11.23 -10.12 12.08
C SER A 157 12.66 -9.55 12.07
N ASN A 158 13.56 -10.11 11.28
CA ASN A 158 14.94 -9.64 11.13
C ASN A 158 15.09 -8.58 10.04
N GLY A 159 14.02 -8.32 9.29
CA GLY A 159 13.97 -7.34 8.21
C GLY A 159 13.80 -7.95 6.83
N LEU A 160 14.15 -7.18 5.81
CA LEU A 160 14.01 -7.53 4.41
C LEU A 160 15.35 -7.96 3.82
N VAL A 161 15.39 -9.19 3.31
CA VAL A 161 16.55 -9.77 2.63
C VAL A 161 16.25 -9.91 1.13
N PHE A 162 17.22 -9.51 0.30
CA PHE A 162 17.17 -9.60 -1.16
C PHE A 162 18.19 -10.60 -1.69
N ASP A 163 17.74 -11.51 -2.53
CA ASP A 163 18.59 -12.47 -3.23
C ASP A 163 18.36 -12.34 -4.74
N LYS A 164 19.35 -11.78 -5.47
CA LYS A 164 19.27 -11.57 -6.91
C LYS A 164 19.33 -12.92 -7.64
N LYS A 165 18.29 -13.25 -8.36
CA LYS A 165 18.15 -14.49 -9.11
C LYS A 165 18.47 -14.34 -10.61
N ILE A 166 18.03 -13.24 -11.21
CA ILE A 166 18.25 -12.97 -12.64
C ILE A 166 18.72 -11.50 -12.75
N SER A 167 19.82 -11.27 -13.47
CA SER A 167 20.33 -9.93 -13.77
C SER A 167 19.63 -9.34 -14.99
N GLY A 168 19.39 -8.02 -15.01
CA GLY A 168 18.74 -7.30 -16.10
C GLY A 168 18.08 -6.01 -15.60
N GLN A 169 17.29 -5.36 -16.44
CA GLN A 169 16.55 -4.15 -16.07
C GLN A 169 15.04 -4.40 -16.14
N TYR A 170 14.57 -5.20 -15.20
CA TYR A 170 13.19 -5.64 -15.19
C TYR A 170 12.29 -4.59 -14.55
N ARG A 171 11.18 -4.27 -15.24
CA ARG A 171 10.23 -3.25 -14.81
C ARG A 171 8.96 -3.81 -14.20
N GLU A 172 8.47 -4.92 -14.73
CA GLU A 172 7.24 -5.56 -14.29
C GLU A 172 7.41 -7.08 -14.33
N ILE A 173 6.72 -7.77 -13.46
CA ILE A 173 6.65 -9.22 -13.40
C ILE A 173 5.21 -9.68 -13.18
N LYS A 174 4.79 -10.72 -13.92
CA LYS A 174 3.48 -11.35 -13.79
C LYS A 174 3.62 -12.85 -13.69
N SER A 175 2.92 -13.47 -12.75
CA SER A 175 2.81 -14.92 -12.67
C SER A 175 1.61 -15.42 -13.47
N TYR A 176 1.80 -16.48 -14.27
CA TYR A 176 0.72 -17.10 -15.03
C TYR A 176 1.06 -18.57 -15.33
N LYS A 177 0.16 -19.51 -15.01
CA LYS A 177 0.30 -20.97 -15.27
C LYS A 177 1.68 -21.51 -14.89
N ASP A 178 2.07 -21.39 -13.62
CA ASP A 178 3.35 -21.87 -13.06
C ASP A 178 4.62 -21.27 -13.69
N LYS A 179 4.50 -20.19 -14.41
CA LYS A 179 5.61 -19.43 -15.00
C LYS A 179 5.54 -17.98 -14.59
N PHE A 180 6.68 -17.32 -14.71
CA PHE A 180 6.82 -15.89 -14.53
C PHE A 180 7.19 -15.24 -15.85
N TYR A 181 6.61 -14.09 -16.09
CA TYR A 181 6.78 -13.25 -17.28
C TYR A 181 7.29 -11.90 -16.83
N ALA A 182 8.45 -11.47 -17.26
CA ALA A 182 9.03 -10.20 -16.84
C ALA A 182 9.52 -9.39 -18.03
N ILE A 183 9.31 -8.07 -17.99
CA ILE A 183 9.77 -7.15 -19.04
C ILE A 183 11.12 -6.57 -18.67
N ASP A 184 12.16 -6.91 -19.44
CA ASP A 184 13.42 -6.17 -19.44
C ASP A 184 13.29 -4.97 -20.40
N GLY A 185 13.08 -3.80 -19.81
CA GLY A 185 12.83 -2.58 -20.57
C GLY A 185 14.05 -2.01 -21.27
N PHE A 186 15.26 -2.43 -20.90
CA PHE A 186 16.51 -2.02 -21.55
C PHE A 186 16.92 -3.00 -22.66
N ALA A 187 16.89 -4.29 -22.38
CA ALA A 187 17.18 -5.30 -23.39
C ALA A 187 16.05 -5.47 -24.41
N ASN A 188 14.89 -4.83 -24.18
CA ASN A 188 13.68 -4.95 -25.00
C ASN A 188 13.22 -6.40 -25.16
N LYS A 189 13.12 -7.10 -24.04
CA LYS A 189 12.76 -8.51 -23.99
C LYS A 189 11.64 -8.81 -23.02
N LEU A 190 10.85 -9.78 -23.38
CA LEU A 190 9.99 -10.52 -22.45
C LEU A 190 10.77 -11.79 -22.05
N THR A 191 11.19 -11.87 -20.80
CA THR A 191 11.83 -13.04 -20.22
C THR A 191 10.79 -13.92 -19.52
N ILE A 192 10.75 -15.20 -19.88
CA ILE A 192 9.87 -16.21 -19.28
C ILE A 192 10.73 -17.19 -18.49
N PHE A 193 10.42 -17.40 -17.22
CA PHE A 193 11.18 -18.29 -16.36
C PHE A 193 10.29 -19.11 -15.42
N ASP A 194 10.83 -20.19 -14.86
CA ASP A 194 10.14 -21.08 -13.93
C ASP A 194 10.34 -20.66 -12.46
N LYS A 195 9.71 -21.38 -11.54
CA LYS A 195 9.83 -21.17 -10.08
C LYS A 195 11.24 -21.39 -9.51
N ASN A 196 12.13 -22.01 -10.28
CA ASN A 196 13.52 -22.22 -9.91
C ASN A 196 14.45 -21.17 -10.56
N TYR A 197 13.86 -20.14 -11.18
CA TYR A 197 14.55 -19.06 -11.90
C TYR A 197 15.31 -19.51 -13.16
N ASN A 198 15.03 -20.69 -13.70
CA ASN A 198 15.55 -21.08 -14.99
C ASN A 198 14.84 -20.31 -16.09
N ILE A 199 15.58 -19.60 -16.91
CA ILE A 199 15.04 -18.91 -18.09
C ILE A 199 14.59 -19.98 -19.09
N LEU A 200 13.30 -19.99 -19.38
CA LEU A 200 12.68 -20.90 -20.33
C LEU A 200 12.71 -20.33 -21.75
N LYS A 201 12.52 -19.01 -21.87
CA LYS A 201 12.52 -18.31 -23.15
C LYS A 201 12.71 -16.81 -22.97
N ASP A 202 13.45 -16.22 -23.89
CA ASP A 202 13.49 -14.78 -24.13
C ASP A 202 12.80 -14.49 -25.47
N VAL A 203 11.98 -13.46 -25.51
CA VAL A 203 11.24 -13.00 -26.67
C VAL A 203 11.60 -11.55 -26.93
N ASP A 204 12.18 -11.27 -28.08
CA ASP A 204 12.52 -9.90 -28.46
C ASP A 204 11.24 -9.08 -28.74
N ILE A 205 11.14 -7.93 -28.08
CA ILE A 205 10.09 -6.96 -28.32
C ILE A 205 10.67 -5.85 -29.21
N ARG A 206 10.07 -5.64 -30.38
CA ARG A 206 10.62 -4.72 -31.40
C ARG A 206 10.71 -3.26 -30.98
N HIS A 207 10.14 -2.90 -29.84
CA HIS A 207 10.03 -1.52 -29.37
C HIS A 207 10.73 -1.35 -28.03
N SER A 208 11.36 -0.21 -27.83
CA SER A 208 12.02 0.16 -26.58
C SER A 208 11.03 0.66 -25.53
N ASN A 209 11.46 0.60 -24.27
CA ASN A 209 10.76 1.19 -23.13
C ASN A 209 9.37 0.57 -22.86
N CYS A 210 9.27 -0.76 -23.02
CA CYS A 210 8.11 -1.50 -22.52
C CYS A 210 8.15 -1.59 -20.99
N CYS A 211 7.01 -1.44 -20.34
CA CYS A 211 6.93 -1.34 -18.89
C CYS A 211 5.97 -2.37 -18.28
N GLY A 212 4.68 -2.21 -18.49
CA GLY A 212 3.65 -3.04 -17.88
C GLY A 212 3.34 -4.30 -18.66
N ILE A 213 2.91 -5.34 -17.97
CA ILE A 213 2.47 -6.62 -18.55
C ILE A 213 1.18 -7.10 -17.89
N GLU A 214 0.21 -7.57 -18.69
CA GLU A 214 -0.97 -8.28 -18.22
C GLU A 214 -1.24 -9.49 -19.13
N ILE A 215 -1.82 -10.56 -18.57
CA ILE A 215 -2.14 -11.77 -19.30
C ILE A 215 -3.62 -12.09 -19.12
N ILE A 216 -4.35 -12.12 -20.23
CA ILE A 216 -5.79 -12.42 -20.27
C ILE A 216 -6.02 -13.49 -21.37
N ASP A 217 -6.67 -14.59 -21.03
CA ASP A 217 -7.04 -15.66 -21.96
C ASP A 217 -5.88 -16.13 -22.86
N ASP A 218 -4.69 -16.33 -22.26
CA ASP A 218 -3.44 -16.72 -22.94
C ASP A 218 -2.85 -15.66 -23.89
N TYR A 219 -3.43 -14.48 -24.00
CA TYR A 219 -2.81 -13.34 -24.67
C TYR A 219 -2.02 -12.50 -23.70
N ILE A 220 -0.85 -12.08 -24.12
CA ILE A 220 0.06 -11.22 -23.33
C ILE A 220 -0.05 -9.81 -23.86
N TYR A 221 -0.45 -8.89 -23.01
CA TYR A 221 -0.56 -7.46 -23.30
C TYR A 221 0.60 -6.73 -22.66
N ILE A 222 1.31 -5.90 -23.45
CA ILE A 222 2.50 -5.18 -23.01
C ILE A 222 2.32 -3.70 -23.28
N ALA A 223 2.49 -2.87 -22.25
CA ALA A 223 2.51 -1.43 -22.38
C ALA A 223 3.82 -0.94 -23.00
N ASN A 224 3.73 -0.31 -24.14
CA ASN A 224 4.84 0.33 -24.81
C ASN A 224 4.83 1.84 -24.54
N SER A 225 5.58 2.27 -23.53
CA SER A 225 5.62 3.68 -23.11
C SER A 225 6.28 4.60 -24.14
N SER A 226 7.12 4.08 -25.02
CA SER A 226 7.77 4.92 -26.04
C SER A 226 6.83 5.39 -27.14
N ARG A 227 5.70 4.68 -27.32
CA ARG A 227 4.72 4.93 -28.40
C ARG A 227 3.29 5.11 -27.91
N ASP A 228 3.02 4.90 -26.61
CA ASP A 228 1.67 4.84 -26.03
C ASP A 228 0.77 3.83 -26.76
N SER A 229 1.31 2.64 -26.97
CA SER A 229 0.64 1.53 -27.62
C SER A 229 0.60 0.28 -26.72
N ILE A 230 -0.36 -0.59 -26.97
CA ILE A 230 -0.43 -1.91 -26.37
C ILE A 230 -0.02 -2.94 -27.44
N ILE A 231 1.04 -3.68 -27.14
CA ILE A 231 1.49 -4.81 -27.95
C ILE A 231 0.77 -6.05 -27.45
N VAL A 232 0.28 -6.89 -28.35
CA VAL A 232 -0.38 -8.15 -28.02
C VAL A 232 0.38 -9.32 -28.61
N LEU A 233 0.76 -10.27 -27.75
CA LEU A 233 1.34 -11.53 -28.16
C LEU A 233 0.31 -12.66 -27.95
N ASP A 234 0.32 -13.65 -28.85
CA ASP A 234 -0.47 -14.87 -28.72
C ASP A 234 0.21 -15.90 -27.76
N SER A 235 -0.42 -17.05 -27.54
CA SER A 235 0.11 -18.14 -26.72
C SER A 235 1.42 -18.74 -27.27
N ASN A 236 1.74 -18.54 -28.55
CA ASN A 236 3.00 -18.95 -29.20
C ASN A 236 4.06 -17.86 -29.11
N LEU A 237 3.73 -16.71 -28.47
CA LEU A 237 4.59 -15.53 -28.30
C LEU A 237 4.84 -14.78 -29.62
N ASN A 238 3.97 -14.91 -30.60
CA ASN A 238 4.00 -14.10 -31.79
C ASN A 238 3.24 -12.80 -31.57
N GLN A 239 3.77 -11.69 -32.03
CA GLN A 239 3.07 -10.43 -32.02
C GLN A 239 1.91 -10.49 -33.03
N VAL A 240 0.67 -10.44 -32.53
CA VAL A 240 -0.55 -10.50 -33.33
C VAL A 240 -1.23 -9.13 -33.50
N ASN A 241 -0.94 -8.19 -32.59
CA ASN A 241 -1.49 -6.83 -32.68
C ASN A 241 -0.54 -5.81 -32.02
N GLU A 242 -0.68 -4.56 -32.46
CA GLU A 242 -0.21 -3.36 -31.72
C GLU A 242 -1.25 -2.25 -31.93
N SER A 243 -1.78 -1.70 -30.87
CA SER A 243 -2.79 -0.67 -30.93
C SER A 243 -2.41 0.55 -30.11
N PHE A 244 -2.39 1.74 -30.73
CA PHE A 244 -2.23 3.00 -30.02
C PHE A 244 -3.46 3.31 -29.18
N ILE A 245 -3.29 3.71 -27.93
CA ILE A 245 -4.42 3.89 -27.00
C ILE A 245 -5.31 5.10 -27.35
N SER A 246 -4.76 6.07 -28.07
CA SER A 246 -5.47 7.30 -28.45
C SER A 246 -5.03 7.83 -29.81
N PRO A 247 -5.82 8.73 -30.44
CA PRO A 247 -5.40 9.43 -31.67
C PRO A 247 -4.13 10.25 -31.47
N LEU A 248 -3.92 10.89 -30.32
CA LEU A 248 -2.71 11.67 -30.03
C LEU A 248 -1.46 10.80 -30.07
N ALA A 249 -1.54 9.56 -29.62
CA ALA A 249 -0.43 8.61 -29.64
C ALA A 249 -0.05 8.19 -31.07
N SER A 250 -1.04 8.04 -31.96
CA SER A 250 -0.82 7.61 -33.34
C SER A 250 -0.14 8.68 -34.23
N GLU A 251 -0.27 9.95 -33.86
CA GLU A 251 0.30 11.06 -34.60
C GLU A 251 1.82 11.14 -34.50
N LYS A 252 2.62 10.49 -35.18
CA LYS A 252 4.11 10.57 -35.21
C LYS A 252 4.87 9.55 -34.39
N GLY A 253 4.23 8.51 -33.83
CA GLY A 253 4.94 7.43 -33.13
C GLY A 253 5.76 7.86 -31.91
N SER A 254 5.41 8.98 -31.27
CA SER A 254 6.08 9.45 -30.06
C SER A 254 5.16 9.38 -28.87
N SER A 255 5.71 9.01 -27.72
CA SER A 255 4.98 9.01 -26.45
C SER A 255 4.42 10.38 -26.13
N LYS A 256 3.11 10.48 -25.96
CA LYS A 256 2.36 11.67 -25.57
C LYS A 256 1.83 11.51 -24.14
N HIS A 257 1.29 10.35 -23.83
CA HIS A 257 0.67 10.05 -22.54
C HIS A 257 1.67 9.45 -21.54
N HIS A 258 2.73 8.80 -22.02
CA HIS A 258 3.67 8.01 -21.23
C HIS A 258 2.91 6.96 -20.40
N ILE A 259 2.31 6.00 -21.11
CA ILE A 259 1.68 4.86 -20.44
C ILE A 259 2.72 4.00 -19.76
N ASN A 260 2.38 3.41 -18.61
CA ASN A 260 3.33 2.61 -17.85
C ASN A 260 2.82 1.19 -17.63
N ASP A 261 2.00 1.00 -16.63
CA ASP A 261 1.67 -0.32 -16.13
C ASP A 261 0.25 -0.71 -16.50
N LEU A 262 0.05 -2.02 -16.61
CA LEU A 262 -1.22 -2.66 -16.96
C LEU A 262 -1.76 -3.48 -15.80
N SER A 263 -3.07 -3.61 -15.76
CA SER A 263 -3.78 -4.66 -15.03
C SER A 263 -5.10 -4.95 -15.73
N SER A 264 -5.90 -5.83 -15.18
CA SER A 264 -7.23 -6.12 -15.72
C SER A 264 -8.29 -6.23 -14.63
N ILE A 265 -9.50 -5.79 -14.95
CA ILE A 265 -10.69 -5.98 -14.12
C ILE A 265 -11.78 -6.54 -15.03
N ASN A 266 -12.35 -7.70 -14.67
CA ASN A 266 -13.37 -8.39 -15.48
C ASN A 266 -12.95 -8.55 -16.95
N ASN A 267 -11.71 -8.96 -17.20
CA ASN A 267 -11.08 -9.09 -18.52
C ASN A 267 -10.96 -7.78 -19.33
N GLN A 268 -11.25 -6.65 -18.74
CA GLN A 268 -11.01 -5.34 -19.35
C GLN A 268 -9.66 -4.79 -18.87
N LEU A 269 -8.80 -4.41 -19.80
CA LEU A 269 -7.50 -3.80 -19.47
C LEU A 269 -7.69 -2.42 -18.84
N ILE A 270 -6.87 -2.14 -17.82
CA ILE A 270 -6.69 -0.83 -17.22
C ILE A 270 -5.23 -0.41 -17.34
N VAL A 271 -5.01 0.87 -17.57
CA VAL A 271 -3.69 1.44 -17.91
C VAL A 271 -3.45 2.71 -17.11
N THR A 272 -2.26 2.85 -16.53
CA THR A 272 -1.80 4.12 -15.96
C THR A 272 -1.08 4.97 -16.99
N MET A 273 -1.20 6.29 -16.89
CA MET A 273 -0.48 7.24 -17.74
C MET A 273 -0.09 8.50 -16.97
N PHE A 274 1.02 9.14 -17.36
CA PHE A 274 1.52 10.36 -16.72
C PHE A 274 0.77 11.60 -17.10
N SER A 275 0.26 11.66 -18.35
CA SER A 275 -0.45 12.82 -18.83
C SER A 275 -1.58 12.41 -19.78
N TYR A 276 -2.80 12.75 -19.40
CA TYR A 276 -3.97 12.54 -20.26
C TYR A 276 -4.02 13.53 -21.43
N SER A 277 -3.62 14.78 -21.19
CA SER A 277 -3.52 15.80 -22.23
C SER A 277 -2.39 15.57 -23.23
N GLY A 278 -1.43 14.69 -22.93
CA GLY A 278 -0.32 14.36 -23.81
C GLY A 278 0.90 15.28 -23.72
N PHE A 279 1.01 16.06 -22.64
CA PHE A 279 2.08 17.06 -22.46
C PHE A 279 3.10 16.71 -21.35
N TRP A 280 3.27 15.43 -20.99
CA TRP A 280 4.19 15.04 -19.94
C TRP A 280 5.64 15.52 -20.17
N ARG A 281 6.09 15.57 -21.43
CA ARG A 281 7.42 16.10 -21.79
C ARG A 281 7.60 17.58 -21.52
N ASN A 282 6.50 18.31 -21.35
CA ASN A 282 6.45 19.72 -20.98
C ASN A 282 6.25 19.91 -19.48
N GLY A 283 6.32 18.84 -18.67
CA GLY A 283 6.14 18.89 -17.23
C GLY A 283 4.67 18.92 -16.79
N VAL A 284 3.72 18.62 -17.69
CA VAL A 284 2.30 18.53 -17.34
C VAL A 284 1.98 17.10 -16.95
N PHE A 285 1.76 16.88 -15.67
CA PHE A 285 1.45 15.57 -15.06
C PHE A 285 -0.01 15.56 -14.59
N ASP A 286 -0.92 15.58 -15.55
CA ASP A 286 -2.34 15.32 -15.38
C ASP A 286 -2.61 13.82 -15.58
N GLY A 287 -2.04 13.00 -14.69
CA GLY A 287 -2.06 11.55 -14.78
C GLY A 287 -3.45 10.95 -14.63
N HIS A 288 -3.68 9.84 -15.27
CA HIS A 288 -4.94 9.12 -15.24
C HIS A 288 -4.74 7.62 -15.12
N LEU A 289 -5.73 6.96 -14.56
CA LEU A 289 -5.98 5.55 -14.73
C LEU A 289 -7.23 5.40 -15.61
N VAL A 290 -7.09 4.70 -16.72
CA VAL A 290 -8.16 4.52 -17.70
C VAL A 290 -8.43 3.04 -17.96
N SER A 291 -9.65 2.70 -18.38
CA SER A 291 -9.94 1.41 -18.98
C SER A 291 -9.88 1.49 -20.51
N LEU A 292 -9.55 0.36 -21.14
CA LEU A 292 -9.51 0.23 -22.59
C LEU A 292 -10.68 -0.62 -23.08
N ASN A 293 -11.21 -0.29 -24.25
CA ASN A 293 -12.23 -1.11 -24.94
C ASN A 293 -11.58 -2.32 -25.66
N SER A 294 -12.38 -3.11 -26.35
CA SER A 294 -11.92 -4.28 -27.11
C SER A 294 -10.97 -3.96 -28.27
N GLU A 295 -10.95 -2.71 -28.74
CA GLU A 295 -10.01 -2.22 -29.75
C GLU A 295 -8.72 -1.66 -29.14
N LEU A 296 -8.57 -1.77 -27.82
CA LEU A 296 -7.45 -1.23 -27.02
C LEU A 296 -7.36 0.31 -27.08
N LYS A 297 -8.51 0.98 -27.17
CA LYS A 297 -8.64 2.45 -27.09
C LYS A 297 -9.16 2.85 -25.73
N ILE A 298 -8.83 4.06 -25.29
CA ILE A 298 -9.38 4.63 -24.06
C ILE A 298 -10.91 4.60 -24.13
N ASP A 299 -11.52 3.93 -23.15
CA ASP A 299 -12.96 3.78 -22.99
C ASP A 299 -13.49 4.71 -21.89
N LYS A 300 -12.94 4.57 -20.68
CA LYS A 300 -13.40 5.33 -19.51
C LYS A 300 -12.21 5.82 -18.68
N ILE A 301 -12.38 6.98 -18.08
CA ILE A 301 -11.51 7.46 -17.01
C ILE A 301 -12.01 6.84 -15.69
N LEU A 302 -11.13 6.12 -15.00
CA LEU A 302 -11.41 5.54 -13.70
C LEU A 302 -10.98 6.48 -12.57
N TYR A 303 -9.79 7.09 -12.73
CA TYR A 303 -9.23 8.09 -11.81
C TYR A 303 -8.51 9.18 -12.61
N SER A 304 -8.61 10.43 -12.15
CA SER A 304 -7.99 11.61 -12.75
C SER A 304 -7.10 12.36 -11.77
N ASP A 305 -6.38 13.33 -12.28
CA ASP A 305 -5.55 14.27 -11.50
C ASP A 305 -4.48 13.60 -10.65
N LEU A 306 -3.88 12.54 -11.20
CA LEU A 306 -2.85 11.73 -10.57
C LEU A 306 -1.44 12.25 -10.92
N SER A 307 -0.51 12.05 -10.00
CA SER A 307 0.89 12.44 -10.15
C SER A 307 1.77 11.25 -10.50
N GLN A 308 1.91 10.96 -11.80
CA GLN A 308 2.70 9.86 -12.35
C GLN A 308 2.30 8.49 -11.77
N PRO A 309 1.05 8.05 -11.96
CA PRO A 309 0.56 6.79 -11.37
C PRO A 309 1.24 5.56 -11.98
N HIS A 310 1.44 4.52 -11.14
CA HIS A 310 2.00 3.23 -11.50
C HIS A 310 1.26 2.07 -10.86
N THR A 311 1.55 0.88 -11.35
CA THR A 311 1.23 -0.41 -10.76
C THR A 311 -0.24 -0.54 -10.35
N PRO A 312 -1.18 -0.46 -11.33
CA PRO A 312 -2.57 -0.75 -11.03
C PRO A 312 -2.72 -2.23 -10.68
N ARG A 313 -3.50 -2.51 -9.63
CA ARG A 313 -3.86 -3.87 -9.18
C ARG A 313 -5.32 -3.90 -8.82
N VAL A 314 -5.89 -5.09 -8.78
CA VAL A 314 -7.26 -5.29 -8.30
C VAL A 314 -7.22 -6.14 -7.04
N PHE A 315 -7.58 -5.54 -5.90
CA PHE A 315 -7.68 -6.21 -4.63
C PHE A 315 -9.12 -6.13 -4.13
N ASP A 316 -9.69 -7.26 -3.74
CA ASP A 316 -11.07 -7.34 -3.24
C ASP A 316 -12.13 -6.74 -4.20
N GLY A 317 -11.87 -6.81 -5.52
CA GLY A 317 -12.74 -6.25 -6.55
C GLY A 317 -12.59 -4.74 -6.77
N GLU A 318 -11.71 -4.06 -6.02
CA GLU A 318 -11.42 -2.64 -6.15
C GLU A 318 -10.04 -2.39 -6.74
N VAL A 319 -9.91 -1.33 -7.53
CA VAL A 319 -8.64 -0.95 -8.13
C VAL A 319 -7.77 -0.24 -7.10
N SER A 320 -6.52 -0.67 -7.00
CA SER A 320 -5.48 -0.03 -6.20
C SER A 320 -4.32 0.37 -7.09
N PHE A 321 -3.66 1.47 -6.79
CA PHE A 321 -2.51 1.92 -7.55
C PHE A 321 -1.61 2.84 -6.72
N ALA A 322 -0.37 2.99 -7.17
CA ALA A 322 0.55 3.97 -6.62
C ALA A 322 0.38 5.30 -7.36
N ASP A 323 0.04 6.37 -6.64
CA ASP A 323 0.19 7.74 -7.12
C ASP A 323 1.62 8.18 -6.80
N SER A 324 2.55 7.81 -7.70
CA SER A 324 3.96 7.62 -7.38
C SER A 324 4.69 8.88 -6.96
N PHE A 325 4.46 10.00 -7.65
CA PHE A 325 5.16 11.24 -7.35
C PHE A 325 4.63 11.90 -6.07
N SER A 326 3.36 11.70 -5.75
CA SER A 326 2.78 12.13 -4.48
C SER A 326 3.17 11.21 -3.31
N GLY A 327 3.69 10.02 -3.57
CA GLY A 327 4.00 9.01 -2.55
C GLY A 327 2.77 8.29 -2.01
N GLY A 328 1.61 8.41 -2.68
CA GLY A 328 0.33 7.87 -2.24
C GLY A 328 0.07 6.44 -2.71
N LEU A 329 -0.43 5.58 -1.82
CA LEU A 329 -1.11 4.34 -2.19
C LEU A 329 -2.62 4.58 -2.15
N VAL A 330 -3.27 4.47 -3.30
CA VAL A 330 -4.72 4.65 -3.46
C VAL A 330 -5.41 3.29 -3.52
N HIS A 331 -6.55 3.15 -2.87
CA HIS A 331 -7.34 1.91 -2.88
C HIS A 331 -8.83 2.21 -3.04
N GLY A 332 -9.39 1.86 -4.17
CA GLY A 332 -10.82 1.97 -4.48
C GLY A 332 -11.41 3.32 -4.10
N THR A 333 -12.60 3.29 -3.52
CA THR A 333 -13.32 4.47 -3.05
C THR A 333 -12.77 5.04 -1.74
N LYS A 334 -11.84 4.34 -1.06
CA LYS A 334 -11.23 4.81 0.19
C LYS A 334 -10.22 5.94 -0.03
N GLY A 335 -9.79 6.15 -1.29
CA GLY A 335 -8.76 7.14 -1.63
C GLY A 335 -7.37 6.73 -1.16
N THR A 336 -6.52 7.70 -0.80
CA THR A 336 -5.16 7.43 -0.32
C THR A 336 -5.19 6.78 1.06
N ILE A 337 -4.77 5.52 1.14
CA ILE A 337 -4.73 4.71 2.36
C ILE A 337 -3.37 4.68 3.04
N LEU A 338 -2.31 5.04 2.31
CA LEU A 338 -0.95 5.13 2.82
C LEU A 338 -0.22 6.25 2.11
N GLN A 339 0.56 7.03 2.86
CA GLN A 339 1.44 8.07 2.34
C GLN A 339 2.86 7.79 2.81
N VAL A 340 3.81 7.77 1.89
CA VAL A 340 5.24 7.56 2.19
C VAL A 340 6.08 8.66 1.56
N ASP A 341 7.26 8.89 2.12
CA ASP A 341 8.23 9.81 1.55
C ASP A 341 9.02 9.10 0.44
N GLY A 342 8.69 9.39 -0.81
CA GLY A 342 9.38 8.83 -1.95
C GLY A 342 8.48 8.51 -3.14
N PHE A 343 9.11 8.06 -4.22
CA PHE A 343 8.44 7.67 -5.45
C PHE A 343 8.02 6.20 -5.36
N VAL A 344 6.73 5.96 -5.11
CA VAL A 344 6.18 4.61 -4.87
C VAL A 344 6.03 3.86 -6.18
N ARG A 345 6.57 2.65 -6.24
CA ARG A 345 6.35 1.69 -7.34
C ARG A 345 6.23 0.28 -6.79
N GLY A 346 5.45 -0.54 -7.48
CA GLY A 346 5.24 -1.93 -7.10
C GLY A 346 4.38 -2.06 -5.84
N ILE A 347 3.16 -2.52 -6.01
CA ILE A 347 2.25 -2.86 -4.92
C ILE A 347 1.76 -4.29 -5.11
N GLU A 348 1.67 -5.01 -4.00
CA GLU A 348 1.06 -6.34 -3.97
C GLU A 348 0.39 -6.56 -2.61
N LYS A 349 -0.71 -7.31 -2.61
CA LYS A 349 -1.41 -7.70 -1.39
C LYS A 349 -0.97 -9.09 -0.98
N ILE A 350 -0.52 -9.21 0.25
CA ILE A 350 -0.07 -10.47 0.83
C ILE A 350 -1.01 -10.85 1.97
N GLY A 351 -1.74 -11.93 1.81
CA GLY A 351 -2.56 -12.58 2.84
C GLY A 351 -3.88 -11.90 3.12
#